data_b2292270f2db3d57b1369bb60cf312e3
#
_entry.id   b2292270f2db3d57b1369bb60cf312e3
#
_cell.length_a   1.000
_cell.length_b   1.000
_cell.length_c   1.000
_cell.angle_alpha   90.00
_cell.angle_beta   90.00
_cell.angle_gamma   90.00
#
_symmetry.space_group_name_H-M   'P 1'
#
loop_
_entity.id
_entity.type
_entity.pdbx_description
1 polymer ?
#
loop_
_entity_poly.entity_id
_entity_poly.type
_entity_poly.pdbx_seq_one_letter_code
_entity_poly.pdbx_strand_id
1 'polypeptide(L)'
;MQGKRGQERFLVEGLEIKGKMMFAARVKILNISLSGVAIETDKRLDIGSEYSLTIEDRDGVLSVKGVVVWSRVNGHERGLGGHMIPIYIAGMKFRDPINEGIEKIIRLAEDHMKGEDTEDGGRHPV
;
A
#
# COMPACT_ATOMS: atom_id res chain seq x y z
N MET A 1 11.12 -19.26 -11.62
CA MET A 1 9.99 -18.36 -11.49
C MET A 1 10.34 -17.11 -10.79
N GLN A 2 11.22 -16.44 -11.38
CA GLN A 2 11.70 -15.22 -10.82
C GLN A 2 10.66 -14.14 -10.74
N GLY A 3 9.67 -14.18 -11.62
CA GLY A 3 8.64 -13.18 -11.59
C GLY A 3 7.79 -13.19 -10.33
N LYS A 4 7.72 -14.32 -9.67
CA LYS A 4 6.87 -14.43 -8.48
C LYS A 4 7.38 -13.60 -7.32
N ARG A 5 8.69 -13.48 -7.18
CA ARG A 5 9.22 -12.73 -6.07
C ARG A 5 8.83 -11.27 -6.14
N GLY A 6 8.87 -10.68 -7.34
CA GLY A 6 8.47 -9.29 -7.50
C GLY A 6 6.99 -9.07 -7.37
N GLN A 7 6.20 -10.13 -7.54
CA GLN A 7 4.74 -10.04 -7.49
C GLN A 7 4.18 -10.38 -6.13
N GLU A 8 5.00 -10.91 -5.23
CA GLU A 8 4.52 -11.25 -3.91
C GLU A 8 4.07 -10.01 -3.17
N ARG A 9 2.86 -10.03 -2.64
CA ARG A 9 2.24 -8.89 -1.99
C ARG A 9 2.25 -9.06 -0.48
N PHE A 10 2.53 -7.98 0.21
CA PHE A 10 2.58 -7.96 1.66
C PHE A 10 1.59 -6.93 2.18
N LEU A 11 0.72 -7.37 3.09
CA LEU A 11 -0.22 -6.46 3.73
C LEU A 11 0.54 -5.54 4.66
N VAL A 12 0.16 -4.27 4.65
CA VAL A 12 0.80 -3.29 5.53
C VAL A 12 -0.12 -2.88 6.67
N GLU A 13 -1.32 -3.41 6.72
CA GLU A 13 -2.23 -3.13 7.81
C GLU A 13 -1.60 -3.54 9.12
N GLY A 14 -1.68 -2.68 10.12
CA GLY A 14 -1.05 -2.95 11.40
C GLY A 14 0.36 -2.40 11.50
N LEU A 15 0.98 -2.06 10.39
CA LEU A 15 2.24 -1.33 10.41
C LEU A 15 1.95 0.15 10.51
N GLU A 16 2.88 0.89 11.07
CA GLU A 16 2.73 2.34 11.15
C GLU A 16 3.22 2.97 9.85
N ILE A 17 2.50 2.69 8.77
CA ILE A 17 2.85 3.15 7.43
C ILE A 17 1.67 3.94 6.90
N LYS A 18 1.94 5.15 6.44
CA LYS A 18 0.92 6.05 5.91
C LYS A 18 1.24 6.43 4.49
N GLY A 19 0.21 6.57 3.67
CA GLY A 19 0.36 7.02 2.29
C GLY A 19 -0.21 8.40 2.11
N LYS A 20 0.40 9.18 1.22
CA LYS A 20 -0.09 10.51 0.88
C LYS A 20 0.09 10.77 -0.60
N MET A 21 -0.88 11.47 -1.18
CA MET A 21 -0.79 11.95 -2.55
C MET A 21 -1.28 13.39 -2.56
N MET A 22 -0.69 14.18 -3.45
CA MET A 22 -0.87 15.63 -3.42
C MET A 22 -2.33 16.08 -3.48
N PHE A 23 -3.14 15.42 -4.29
CA PHE A 23 -4.52 15.88 -4.53
C PHE A 23 -5.58 15.03 -3.86
N ALA A 24 -5.18 13.99 -3.16
CA ALA A 24 -6.14 13.13 -2.48
C ALA A 24 -6.17 13.48 -0.99
N ALA A 25 -7.37 13.57 -0.44
CA ALA A 25 -7.51 13.87 0.97
C ALA A 25 -7.17 12.65 1.82
N ARG A 26 -7.38 11.46 1.27
CA ARG A 26 -7.17 10.21 2.01
C ARG A 26 -6.49 9.20 1.11
N VAL A 27 -5.43 8.61 1.61
CA VAL A 27 -4.75 7.52 0.94
C VAL A 27 -4.39 6.49 1.99
N LYS A 28 -4.78 5.25 1.75
CA LYS A 28 -4.44 4.15 2.63
C LYS A 28 -3.71 3.09 1.79
N ILE A 29 -2.56 2.65 2.25
CA ILE A 29 -1.81 1.63 1.56
C ILE A 29 -2.33 0.28 2.03
N LEU A 30 -2.80 -0.54 1.09
CA LEU A 30 -3.40 -1.83 1.40
C LEU A 30 -2.35 -2.94 1.39
N ASN A 31 -1.57 -2.97 0.34
CA ASN A 31 -0.51 -3.95 0.23
C ASN A 31 0.59 -3.42 -0.69
N ILE A 32 1.75 -4.04 -0.61
CA ILE A 32 2.92 -3.60 -1.34
C ILE A 32 3.70 -4.81 -1.83
N SER A 33 4.36 -4.66 -2.98
CA SER A 33 5.29 -5.66 -3.50
C SER A 33 6.51 -4.91 -4.02
N LEU A 34 7.51 -5.65 -4.48
CA LEU A 34 8.67 -5.01 -5.09
C LEU A 34 8.30 -4.22 -6.35
N SER A 35 7.24 -4.64 -7.05
CA SER A 35 6.88 -4.01 -8.32
C SER A 35 5.75 -3.00 -8.22
N GLY A 36 5.03 -2.95 -7.10
CA GLY A 36 3.90 -2.04 -7.04
C GLY A 36 3.21 -2.02 -5.70
N VAL A 37 2.09 -1.30 -5.68
CA VAL A 37 1.35 -1.03 -4.45
C VAL A 37 -0.13 -0.97 -4.79
N ALA A 38 -0.97 -1.39 -3.86
CA ALA A 38 -2.41 -1.19 -3.95
C ALA A 38 -2.80 -0.20 -2.88
N ILE A 39 -3.60 0.78 -3.25
CA ILE A 39 -4.02 1.83 -2.34
C ILE A 39 -5.54 1.99 -2.38
N GLU A 40 -6.06 2.53 -1.28
CA GLU A 40 -7.44 2.97 -1.19
C GLU A 40 -7.41 4.49 -1.09
N THR A 41 -8.25 5.17 -1.87
CA THR A 41 -8.23 6.62 -1.91
C THR A 41 -9.61 7.16 -2.20
N ASP A 42 -9.82 8.42 -1.86
CA ASP A 42 -11.07 9.12 -2.12
C ASP A 42 -11.07 9.80 -3.49
N LYS A 43 -10.01 9.64 -4.27
CA LYS A 43 -9.92 10.24 -5.60
C LYS A 43 -9.79 9.17 -6.65
N ARG A 44 -10.54 9.35 -7.73
CA ARG A 44 -10.42 8.47 -8.87
C ARG A 44 -9.09 8.72 -9.56
N LEU A 45 -8.32 7.68 -9.77
CA LEU A 45 -7.04 7.77 -10.45
C LEU A 45 -7.19 7.27 -11.88
N ASP A 46 -6.50 7.93 -12.79
CA ASP A 46 -6.59 7.58 -14.21
C ASP A 46 -5.65 6.44 -14.54
N ILE A 47 -6.19 5.39 -15.13
CA ILE A 47 -5.39 4.26 -15.57
C ILE A 47 -4.40 4.73 -16.62
N GLY A 48 -3.13 4.35 -16.46
CA GLY A 48 -2.08 4.76 -17.36
C GLY A 48 -1.36 6.04 -16.95
N SER A 49 -1.90 6.76 -15.98
CA SER A 49 -1.26 7.99 -15.51
C SER A 49 -0.28 7.69 -14.38
N GLU A 50 0.72 8.54 -14.28
CA GLU A 50 1.74 8.42 -13.25
C GLU A 50 1.43 9.39 -12.12
N TYR A 51 1.57 8.88 -10.90
CA TYR A 51 1.34 9.69 -9.70
C TYR A 51 2.51 9.49 -8.73
N SER A 52 2.78 10.52 -7.95
CA SER A 52 3.76 10.42 -6.88
C SER A 52 3.06 10.01 -5.60
N LEU A 53 3.56 8.97 -4.97
CA LEU A 53 3.03 8.47 -3.72
C LEU A 53 4.10 8.67 -2.65
N THR A 54 3.72 9.30 -1.56
CA THR A 54 4.61 9.48 -0.41
C THR A 54 4.22 8.45 0.63
N ILE A 55 5.20 7.70 1.09
CA ILE A 55 5.00 6.66 2.09
C ILE A 55 5.79 7.07 3.33
N GLU A 56 5.10 7.17 4.46
CA GLU A 56 5.72 7.53 5.73
C GLU A 56 5.73 6.34 6.66
N ASP A 57 6.86 6.10 7.31
CA ASP A 57 6.93 5.14 8.38
C ASP A 57 7.67 5.80 9.55
N ARG A 58 7.99 5.03 10.58
CA ARG A 58 8.66 5.57 11.76
C ARG A 58 10.00 6.22 11.43
N ASP A 59 10.68 5.69 10.43
CA ASP A 59 12.05 6.08 10.15
C ASP A 59 12.15 7.21 9.16
N GLY A 60 11.07 7.55 8.48
CA GLY A 60 11.13 8.64 7.55
C GLY A 60 10.08 8.59 6.46
N VAL A 61 10.40 9.27 5.39
CA VAL A 61 9.48 9.50 4.28
C VAL A 61 10.13 9.02 3.00
N LEU A 62 9.35 8.30 2.19
CA LEU A 62 9.81 7.80 0.90
C LEU A 62 8.83 8.27 -0.16
N SER A 63 9.33 8.86 -1.24
CA SER A 63 8.48 9.24 -2.37
C SER A 63 8.79 8.32 -3.53
N VAL A 64 7.74 7.76 -4.12
CA VAL A 64 7.87 6.88 -5.27
C VAL A 64 6.88 7.29 -6.34
N LYS A 65 7.21 6.98 -7.58
CA LYS A 65 6.29 7.23 -8.69
C LYS A 65 5.72 5.91 -9.16
N GLY A 66 4.42 5.91 -9.38
CA GLY A 66 3.75 4.72 -9.86
C GLY A 66 2.76 5.04 -10.95
N VAL A 67 2.59 4.10 -11.85
CA VAL A 67 1.62 4.20 -12.95
C VAL A 67 0.43 3.34 -12.57
N VAL A 68 -0.76 3.92 -12.67
CA VAL A 68 -1.99 3.21 -12.33
C VAL A 68 -2.27 2.17 -13.40
N VAL A 69 -2.40 0.91 -12.99
CA VAL A 69 -2.67 -0.17 -13.92
C VAL A 69 -4.11 -0.68 -13.82
N TRP A 70 -4.78 -0.42 -12.70
CA TRP A 70 -6.21 -0.70 -12.57
C TRP A 70 -6.79 0.18 -11.47
N SER A 71 -8.09 0.40 -11.54
CA SER A 71 -8.79 1.19 -10.56
C SER A 71 -10.25 0.78 -10.57
N ARG A 72 -10.87 0.79 -9.39
CA ARG A 72 -12.30 0.47 -9.30
C ARG A 72 -12.89 1.13 -8.06
N VAL A 73 -14.21 1.34 -8.09
CA VAL A 73 -14.94 1.82 -6.94
C VAL A 73 -15.04 0.67 -5.94
N ASN A 74 -14.80 0.97 -4.68
CA ASN A 74 -14.88 -0.01 -3.61
C ASN A 74 -15.79 0.49 -2.50
N GLY A 75 -17.00 0.92 -2.88
CA GLY A 75 -17.98 1.37 -1.92
C GLY A 75 -17.94 2.86 -1.70
N HIS A 76 -18.59 3.28 -0.65
CA HIS A 76 -18.74 4.70 -0.32
C HIS A 76 -18.63 4.87 1.18
N GLU A 77 -18.19 6.05 1.59
CA GLU A 77 -18.19 6.44 3.00
C GLU A 77 -18.96 7.72 3.17
N ARG A 78 -19.51 7.89 4.37
CA ARG A 78 -20.19 9.13 4.70
C ARG A 78 -19.15 10.18 5.06
N GLY A 79 -19.11 11.26 4.32
CA GLY A 79 -18.19 12.35 4.59
C GLY A 79 -18.84 13.40 5.48
N LEU A 80 -18.14 14.50 5.65
CA LEU A 80 -18.65 15.64 6.40
C LEU A 80 -19.91 16.15 5.73
N GLY A 81 -20.90 16.54 6.53
CA GLY A 81 -22.16 17.04 6.01
C GLY A 81 -23.09 15.96 5.51
N GLY A 82 -22.73 14.69 5.69
CA GLY A 82 -23.61 13.58 5.31
C GLY A 82 -23.53 13.17 3.86
N HIS A 83 -22.65 13.78 3.09
CA HIS A 83 -22.47 13.40 1.69
C HIS A 83 -21.77 12.05 1.58
N MET A 84 -22.19 11.26 0.61
CA MET A 84 -21.51 9.99 0.34
C MET A 84 -20.31 10.23 -0.54
N ILE A 85 -19.17 9.76 -0.10
CA ILE A 85 -17.92 9.91 -0.82
C ILE A 85 -17.51 8.55 -1.37
N PRO A 86 -17.32 8.42 -2.69
CA PRO A 86 -16.89 7.14 -3.23
C PRO A 86 -15.47 6.84 -2.79
N ILE A 87 -15.23 5.56 -2.54
CA ILE A 87 -13.91 5.07 -2.19
C ILE A 87 -13.42 4.22 -3.34
N TYR A 88 -12.20 4.45 -3.76
CA TYR A 88 -11.59 3.74 -4.88
C TYR A 88 -10.43 2.90 -4.39
N ILE A 89 -10.22 1.77 -5.05
CA ILE A 89 -9.02 0.99 -4.88
C ILE A 89 -8.29 1.02 -6.20
N ALA A 90 -6.99 1.25 -6.16
CA ALA A 90 -6.18 1.32 -7.35
C ALA A 90 -4.89 0.55 -7.16
N GLY A 91 -4.45 -0.11 -8.22
CA GLY A 91 -3.15 -0.75 -8.26
C GLY A 91 -2.19 0.08 -9.07
N MET A 92 -0.99 0.28 -8.55
CA MET A 92 0.02 1.07 -9.20
C MET A 92 1.28 0.25 -9.35
N LYS A 93 1.91 0.36 -10.52
CA LYS A 93 3.19 -0.28 -10.77
C LYS A 93 4.27 0.77 -10.61
N PHE A 94 5.29 0.48 -9.82
CA PHE A 94 6.38 1.43 -9.62
C PHE A 94 7.11 1.67 -10.91
N ARG A 95 7.44 2.92 -11.15
CA ARG A 95 8.18 3.32 -12.34
C ARG A 95 9.60 2.79 -12.30
N ASP A 96 10.24 2.91 -11.14
CA ASP A 96 11.62 2.48 -10.97
C ASP A 96 11.62 1.07 -10.42
N PRO A 97 12.34 0.14 -11.08
CA PRO A 97 12.22 -1.27 -10.75
C PRO A 97 12.83 -1.68 -9.42
N ILE A 98 13.80 -0.93 -8.92
CA ILE A 98 14.45 -1.29 -7.65
C ILE A 98 14.48 -0.06 -6.78
N ASN A 99 14.03 -0.24 -5.54
CA ASN A 99 13.97 0.86 -4.59
C ASN A 99 14.25 0.32 -3.20
N GLU A 100 15.33 0.78 -2.60
CA GLU A 100 15.73 0.30 -1.28
C GLU A 100 14.70 0.62 -0.22
N GLY A 101 14.02 1.76 -0.35
CA GLY A 101 12.98 2.12 0.59
C GLY A 101 11.81 1.15 0.54
N ILE A 102 11.44 0.72 -0.66
CA ILE A 102 10.37 -0.27 -0.81
C ILE A 102 10.81 -1.60 -0.22
N GLU A 103 12.05 -2.00 -0.48
CA GLU A 103 12.56 -3.25 0.09
C GLU A 103 12.52 -3.22 1.62
N LYS A 104 12.83 -2.07 2.19
CA LYS A 104 12.78 -1.92 3.65
C LYS A 104 11.36 -2.12 4.16
N ILE A 105 10.38 -1.52 3.49
CA ILE A 105 8.99 -1.66 3.91
C ILE A 105 8.54 -3.11 3.81
N ILE A 106 8.95 -3.80 2.75
CA ILE A 106 8.60 -5.21 2.59
C ILE A 106 9.20 -6.03 3.71
N ARG A 107 10.44 -5.75 4.10
CA ARG A 107 11.06 -6.46 5.21
C ARG A 107 10.30 -6.21 6.52
N LEU A 108 9.84 -4.99 6.73
CA LEU A 108 9.02 -4.70 7.90
C LEU A 108 7.74 -5.50 7.89
N ALA A 109 7.11 -5.62 6.73
CA ALA A 109 5.88 -6.41 6.62
C ALA A 109 6.15 -7.88 6.84
N GLU A 110 7.24 -8.40 6.31
CA GLU A 110 7.63 -9.79 6.53
C GLU A 110 7.89 -10.05 8.01
N ASP A 111 8.62 -9.16 8.66
CA ASP A 111 8.94 -9.32 10.07
C ASP A 111 7.68 -9.28 10.93
N HIS A 112 6.75 -8.41 10.56
CA HIS A 112 5.48 -8.32 11.28
C HIS A 112 4.71 -9.62 11.18
N MET A 113 4.66 -10.20 10.00
CA MET A 113 3.98 -11.48 9.79
C MET A 113 4.67 -12.60 10.55
N LYS A 114 6.00 -12.63 10.53
CA LYS A 114 6.74 -13.63 11.27
C LYS A 114 6.53 -13.51 12.77
N GLY A 115 6.48 -12.27 13.25
CA GLY A 115 6.22 -12.03 14.65
C GLY A 115 4.87 -12.56 15.07
N GLU A 116 3.86 -12.35 14.24
CA GLU A 116 2.53 -12.87 14.52
C GLU A 116 2.52 -14.40 14.51
N ASP A 117 3.17 -14.98 13.52
CA ASP A 117 3.27 -16.42 13.43
C ASP A 117 3.98 -17.00 14.64
N THR A 118 5.05 -16.36 15.04
CA THR A 118 5.81 -16.80 16.20
C THR A 118 4.96 -16.74 17.46
N GLU A 119 4.20 -15.69 17.61
CA GLU A 119 3.33 -15.55 18.76
C GLU A 119 2.27 -16.65 18.78
N ASP A 120 1.70 -16.93 17.62
CA ASP A 120 0.71 -18.00 17.54
C ASP A 120 1.34 -19.31 17.92
N GLY A 121 2.52 -19.60 17.41
CA GLY A 121 3.24 -20.81 17.80
C GLY A 121 3.55 -20.85 19.26
N GLY A 122 3.90 -19.71 19.82
CA GLY A 122 4.20 -19.63 21.24
C GLY A 122 3.00 -19.87 22.11
N ARG A 123 1.84 -19.52 21.62
CA ARG A 123 0.61 -19.72 22.39
C ARG A 123 0.08 -21.15 22.30
N HIS A 124 0.47 -21.86 21.26
CA HIS A 124 -0.06 -23.19 21.01
C HIS A 124 0.76 -24.34 21.50
N PRO A 125 1.97 -24.16 21.94
CA PRO A 125 2.81 -25.31 22.24
C PRO A 125 2.31 -26.15 23.38
N VAL A 126 1.42 -25.64 24.05
CA VAL A 126 0.88 -26.37 25.19
C VAL A 126 -0.19 -27.32 24.78
#